data_f8275985017d8d0041b11dcd55208eb4
#
_entry.id   f8275985017d8d0041b11dcd55208eb4
#
_cell.length_a   1.000
_cell.length_b   1.000
_cell.length_c   1.000
_cell.angle_alpha   90.00
_cell.angle_beta   90.00
_cell.angle_gamma   90.00
#
_symmetry.space_group_name_H-M   'P 1'
#
loop_
_entity.id
_entity.type
_entity.pdbx_description
1 polymer ?
#
loop_
_entity_poly.entity_id
_entity_poly.type
_entity_poly.pdbx_seq_one_letter_code
_entity_poly.pdbx_strand_id
1 'polypeptide(L)'
;VVMADVVVTLPDNVRKGDEDRFFRLTYWYLSNKFGIDNMMGGFVHKDEVLKDGTPARDHMHVPFTPILDGRFNYKKMCPRMFYQNMHRELGDYLEKRLGYRPEVELAEETRAQRVYTDKSVDIDKVRGAVDRAVVRPAEDEAARIVAAAKEEAAALLNEAELRKAELVTEIAEREGELEDVMVDIEDATDRLECLRQRANGVARDVE
;
A
#
# COMPACT_ATOMS: atom_id res chain seq x y z
N VAL A 1 -8.10 -10.82 16.96
CA VAL A 1 -7.24 -9.62 17.01
C VAL A 1 -6.76 -9.37 15.59
N VAL A 2 -7.15 -8.25 15.02
CA VAL A 2 -6.75 -7.82 13.67
C VAL A 2 -5.53 -6.88 13.70
N MET A 3 -5.33 -6.20 14.82
CA MET A 3 -4.20 -5.30 15.07
C MET A 3 -3.81 -5.39 16.55
N ALA A 4 -2.55 -5.34 16.83
CA ALA A 4 -1.99 -5.24 18.18
C ALA A 4 -0.97 -4.09 18.21
N ASP A 5 -0.72 -3.55 19.41
CA ASP A 5 0.25 -2.50 19.62
C ASP A 5 1.22 -2.89 20.75
N VAL A 6 2.50 -2.62 20.53
CA VAL A 6 3.54 -2.76 21.54
C VAL A 6 4.00 -1.38 21.95
N VAL A 7 3.81 -1.04 23.22
CA VAL A 7 4.30 0.22 23.77
C VAL A 7 5.65 -0.03 24.44
N VAL A 8 6.67 0.70 24.01
CA VAL A 8 8.03 0.62 24.52
C VAL A 8 8.41 1.95 25.15
N THR A 9 8.54 1.99 26.47
CA THR A 9 8.96 3.16 27.20
C THR A 9 10.49 3.26 27.22
N LEU A 10 11.03 4.47 27.08
CA LEU A 10 12.47 4.73 27.17
C LEU A 10 12.96 4.44 28.58
N PRO A 11 13.93 3.54 28.79
CA PRO A 11 14.54 3.29 30.09
C PRO A 11 15.37 4.51 30.57
N ASP A 12 15.37 4.74 31.89
CA ASP A 12 16.09 5.89 32.49
C ASP A 12 17.61 5.80 32.31
N ASN A 13 18.14 4.59 32.15
CA ASN A 13 19.58 4.37 31.96
C ASN A 13 20.02 4.43 30.49
N VAL A 14 19.14 4.80 29.55
CA VAL A 14 19.56 5.08 28.17
C VAL A 14 20.39 6.35 28.17
N ARG A 15 21.58 6.28 27.55
CA ARG A 15 22.52 7.41 27.51
C ARG A 15 21.94 8.56 26.71
N LYS A 16 22.16 9.78 27.17
CA LYS A 16 21.75 10.99 26.46
C LYS A 16 22.34 11.01 25.04
N GLY A 17 21.48 11.15 24.06
CA GLY A 17 21.83 11.11 22.63
C GLY A 17 21.67 9.75 21.97
N ASP A 18 21.42 8.68 22.74
CA ASP A 18 21.13 7.33 22.22
C ASP A 18 19.62 7.03 22.13
N GLU A 19 18.73 7.96 22.52
CA GLU A 19 17.28 7.75 22.62
C GLU A 19 16.68 7.31 21.27
N ASP A 20 16.99 8.04 20.20
CA ASP A 20 16.49 7.71 18.86
C ASP A 20 17.08 6.41 18.32
N ARG A 21 18.33 6.12 18.71
CA ARG A 21 18.99 4.86 18.37
C ARG A 21 18.35 3.69 19.10
N PHE A 22 18.00 3.88 20.39
CA PHE A 22 17.26 2.89 21.18
C PHE A 22 15.92 2.55 20.52
N PHE A 23 15.10 3.54 20.19
CA PHE A 23 13.80 3.31 19.57
C PHE A 23 13.92 2.63 18.21
N ARG A 24 14.88 3.06 17.38
CA ARG A 24 15.13 2.47 16.07
C ARG A 24 15.56 0.99 16.17
N LEU A 25 16.46 0.67 17.07
CA LEU A 25 16.92 -0.70 17.30
C LEU A 25 15.79 -1.57 17.85
N THR A 26 14.99 -1.04 18.76
CA THR A 26 13.81 -1.74 19.30
C THR A 26 12.78 -2.02 18.21
N TYR A 27 12.50 -1.05 17.34
CA TYR A 27 11.63 -1.24 16.17
C TYR A 27 12.14 -2.36 15.26
N TRP A 28 13.44 -2.38 14.95
CA TRP A 28 14.03 -3.46 14.14
C TRP A 28 13.97 -4.81 14.81
N TYR A 29 14.17 -4.88 16.12
CA TYR A 29 13.98 -6.12 16.87
C TYR A 29 12.55 -6.65 16.73
N LEU A 30 11.56 -5.79 16.95
CA LEU A 30 10.14 -6.16 16.83
C LEU A 30 9.75 -6.54 15.40
N SER A 31 10.28 -5.80 14.41
CA SER A 31 10.06 -6.13 12.99
C SER A 31 10.58 -7.51 12.62
N ASN A 32 11.72 -7.91 13.16
CA ASN A 32 12.25 -9.26 12.97
C ASN A 32 11.41 -10.34 13.67
N LYS A 33 10.74 -9.99 14.78
CA LYS A 33 9.88 -10.94 15.53
C LYS A 33 8.51 -11.12 14.88
N PHE A 34 7.93 -10.05 14.39
CA PHE A 34 6.56 -10.06 13.84
C PHE A 34 6.52 -10.18 12.31
N GLY A 35 7.65 -9.98 11.64
CA GLY A 35 7.74 -9.86 10.18
C GLY A 35 7.51 -8.42 9.71
N ILE A 36 8.39 -7.91 8.85
CA ILE A 36 8.34 -6.51 8.38
C ILE A 36 7.01 -6.18 7.69
N ASP A 37 6.44 -7.12 6.95
CA ASP A 37 5.18 -6.94 6.23
C ASP A 37 3.96 -6.80 7.16
N ASN A 38 4.12 -7.20 8.42
CA ASN A 38 3.08 -7.05 9.44
C ASN A 38 3.18 -5.72 10.20
N MET A 39 4.26 -4.95 10.02
CA MET A 39 4.50 -3.72 10.75
C MET A 39 3.76 -2.54 10.10
N MET A 40 3.09 -1.74 10.92
CA MET A 40 2.40 -0.53 10.47
C MET A 40 3.25 0.74 10.68
N GLY A 41 4.36 0.63 11.44
CA GLY A 41 5.26 1.73 11.72
C GLY A 41 5.73 1.74 13.18
N GLY A 42 6.55 2.74 13.52
CA GLY A 42 6.95 3.04 14.90
C GLY A 42 6.76 4.53 15.15
N PHE A 43 5.95 4.88 16.15
CA PHE A 43 5.55 6.26 16.45
C PHE A 43 6.11 6.64 17.82
N VAL A 44 7.09 7.54 17.85
CA VAL A 44 7.76 7.99 19.09
C VAL A 44 7.08 9.24 19.60
N HIS A 45 6.67 9.20 20.87
CA HIS A 45 6.05 10.30 21.61
C HIS A 45 7.07 10.82 22.62
N LYS A 46 7.43 12.10 22.50
CA LYS A 46 8.40 12.79 23.38
C LYS A 46 7.82 13.98 24.14
N ASP A 47 6.62 14.37 23.81
CA ASP A 47 5.95 15.59 24.28
C ASP A 47 4.59 15.32 24.93
N GLU A 48 4.30 14.08 25.24
CA GLU A 48 3.03 13.71 25.87
C GLU A 48 3.02 14.14 27.34
N VAL A 49 1.87 14.66 27.75
CA VAL A 49 1.62 15.12 29.12
C VAL A 49 0.53 14.27 29.75
N LEU A 50 0.78 13.78 30.95
CA LEU A 50 -0.22 13.02 31.70
C LEU A 50 -1.38 13.91 32.17
N LYS A 51 -2.49 13.30 32.62
CA LYS A 51 -3.70 14.02 33.06
C LYS A 51 -3.46 14.99 34.22
N ASP A 52 -2.43 14.75 35.01
CA ASP A 52 -2.00 15.59 36.15
C ASP A 52 -1.06 16.73 35.76
N GLY A 53 -0.77 16.88 34.45
CA GLY A 53 0.14 17.90 33.92
C GLY A 53 1.63 17.51 33.97
N THR A 54 1.98 16.31 34.44
CA THR A 54 3.36 15.85 34.42
C THR A 54 3.76 15.33 33.05
N PRO A 55 5.03 15.55 32.59
CA PRO A 55 5.52 14.95 31.35
C PRO A 55 5.46 13.42 31.41
N ALA A 56 4.92 12.79 30.39
CA ALA A 56 5.02 11.36 30.22
C ALA A 56 6.47 11.00 29.84
N ARG A 57 6.89 9.78 30.17
CA ARG A 57 8.18 9.28 29.69
C ARG A 57 8.12 9.08 28.18
N ASP A 58 9.21 9.39 27.50
CA ASP A 58 9.33 9.11 26.07
C ASP A 58 9.00 7.63 25.80
N HIS A 59 8.18 7.38 24.82
CA HIS A 59 7.75 6.03 24.48
C HIS A 59 7.45 5.90 22.99
N MET A 60 7.47 4.66 22.50
CA MET A 60 7.18 4.34 21.12
C MET A 60 6.02 3.36 21.04
N HIS A 61 5.04 3.67 20.22
CA HIS A 61 4.00 2.77 19.78
C HIS A 61 4.44 2.01 18.54
N VAL A 62 4.27 0.71 18.54
CA VAL A 62 4.62 -0.18 17.43
C VAL A 62 3.41 -1.04 17.09
N PRO A 63 2.45 -0.50 16.33
CA PRO A 63 1.31 -1.25 15.86
C PRO A 63 1.71 -2.24 14.77
N PHE A 64 1.10 -3.43 14.82
CA PHE A 64 1.31 -4.49 13.84
C PHE A 64 0.05 -5.32 13.61
N THR A 65 -0.05 -5.93 12.44
CA THR A 65 -1.09 -6.89 12.08
C THR A 65 -0.58 -8.31 12.33
N PRO A 66 -1.23 -9.13 13.16
CA PRO A 66 -0.73 -10.48 13.48
C PRO A 66 -1.12 -11.50 12.39
N ILE A 67 -0.60 -11.30 11.17
CA ILE A 67 -0.84 -12.20 10.04
C ILE A 67 0.26 -13.25 9.98
N LEU A 68 -0.13 -14.52 10.00
CA LEU A 68 0.73 -15.66 9.85
C LEU A 68 0.08 -16.65 8.88
N ASP A 69 0.80 -17.07 7.85
CA ASP A 69 0.28 -17.96 6.81
C ASP A 69 -1.02 -17.42 6.16
N GLY A 70 -1.07 -16.10 5.91
CA GLY A 70 -2.23 -15.41 5.29
C GLY A 70 -3.47 -15.28 6.19
N ARG A 71 -3.36 -15.53 7.50
CA ARG A 71 -4.48 -15.48 8.46
C ARG A 71 -4.11 -14.71 9.72
N PHE A 72 -5.09 -14.01 10.29
CA PHE A 72 -4.93 -13.38 11.60
C PHE A 72 -4.76 -14.45 12.69
N ASN A 73 -3.57 -14.56 13.28
CA ASN A 73 -3.26 -15.55 14.28
C ASN A 73 -2.36 -14.99 15.40
N TYR A 74 -2.91 -14.05 16.17
CA TYR A 74 -2.21 -13.40 17.28
C TYR A 74 -1.64 -14.42 18.31
N LYS A 75 -2.42 -15.44 18.69
CA LYS A 75 -1.99 -16.43 19.69
C LYS A 75 -0.77 -17.26 19.23
N LYS A 76 -0.68 -17.55 17.92
CA LYS A 76 0.47 -18.28 17.38
C LYS A 76 1.69 -17.36 17.22
N MET A 77 1.47 -16.10 16.84
CA MET A 77 2.54 -15.11 16.70
C MET A 77 3.12 -14.67 18.04
N CYS A 78 2.25 -14.45 19.03
CA CYS A 78 2.61 -14.00 20.37
C CYS A 78 2.19 -15.03 21.43
N PRO A 79 2.82 -16.21 21.49
CA PRO A 79 2.54 -17.20 22.53
C PRO A 79 3.02 -16.69 23.89
N ARG A 80 2.56 -17.33 24.98
CA ARG A 80 2.95 -16.96 26.34
C ARG A 80 4.47 -16.87 26.53
N MET A 81 5.22 -17.78 25.92
CA MET A 81 6.68 -17.81 25.98
C MET A 81 7.31 -16.56 25.33
N PHE A 82 6.69 -16.00 24.30
CA PHE A 82 7.14 -14.74 23.70
C PHE A 82 7.18 -13.62 24.75
N TYR A 83 6.09 -13.40 25.49
CA TYR A 83 6.04 -12.37 26.53
C TYR A 83 7.00 -12.61 27.69
N GLN A 84 7.24 -13.87 28.04
CA GLN A 84 8.17 -14.22 29.12
C GLN A 84 9.63 -13.93 28.76
N ASN A 85 9.99 -14.07 27.48
CA ASN A 85 11.36 -13.95 27.00
C ASN A 85 11.67 -12.61 26.35
N MET A 86 10.65 -11.89 25.85
CA MET A 86 10.81 -10.70 25.00
C MET A 86 11.72 -9.62 25.65
N HIS A 87 11.49 -9.32 26.90
CA HIS A 87 12.29 -8.27 27.61
C HIS A 87 13.77 -8.65 27.69
N ARG A 88 14.07 -9.91 28.08
CA ARG A 88 15.44 -10.41 28.13
C ARG A 88 16.09 -10.42 26.76
N GLU A 89 15.42 -10.99 25.77
CA GLU A 89 15.94 -11.06 24.39
C GLU A 89 16.14 -9.68 23.79
N LEU A 90 15.24 -8.73 24.05
CA LEU A 90 15.38 -7.33 23.64
C LEU A 90 16.57 -6.69 24.35
N GLY A 91 16.73 -6.91 25.66
CA GLY A 91 17.90 -6.41 26.42
C GLY A 91 19.21 -6.92 25.83
N ASP A 92 19.33 -8.22 25.57
CA ASP A 92 20.51 -8.84 24.94
C ASP A 92 20.78 -8.30 23.52
N TYR A 93 19.72 -8.05 22.75
CA TYR A 93 19.83 -7.47 21.43
C TYR A 93 20.34 -6.03 21.45
N LEU A 94 19.80 -5.22 22.36
CA LEU A 94 20.19 -3.82 22.54
C LEU A 94 21.61 -3.67 23.09
N GLU A 95 21.98 -4.48 24.09
CA GLU A 95 23.32 -4.49 24.68
C GLU A 95 24.41 -4.69 23.62
N LYS A 96 24.24 -5.68 22.75
CA LYS A 96 25.17 -5.94 21.65
C LYS A 96 25.34 -4.77 20.67
N ARG A 97 24.36 -3.89 20.57
CA ARG A 97 24.36 -2.79 19.59
C ARG A 97 24.63 -1.42 20.16
N LEU A 98 24.25 -1.19 21.42
CA LEU A 98 24.51 0.05 22.13
C LEU A 98 25.84 0.04 22.88
N GLY A 99 26.36 -1.16 23.20
CA GLY A 99 27.56 -1.33 24.02
C GLY A 99 27.29 -1.19 25.52
N TYR A 100 26.04 -1.16 25.93
CA TYR A 100 25.56 -1.21 27.32
C TYR A 100 24.13 -1.77 27.34
N ARG A 101 23.69 -2.30 28.48
CA ARG A 101 22.36 -2.93 28.63
C ARG A 101 21.33 -1.89 29.10
N PRO A 102 20.34 -1.53 28.29
CA PRO A 102 19.19 -0.75 28.75
C PRO A 102 18.31 -1.59 29.72
N GLU A 103 17.72 -0.94 30.70
CA GLU A 103 16.82 -1.58 31.69
C GLU A 103 15.40 -1.76 31.10
N VAL A 104 15.28 -2.60 30.08
CA VAL A 104 13.99 -2.92 29.44
C VAL A 104 13.18 -3.93 30.22
N GLU A 105 13.75 -4.56 31.25
CA GLU A 105 13.07 -5.53 32.12
C GLU A 105 12.34 -4.79 33.25
N LEU A 106 11.10 -5.20 33.49
CA LEU A 106 10.35 -4.67 34.65
C LEU A 106 11.01 -5.17 35.95
N ALA A 107 11.38 -4.25 36.83
CA ALA A 107 11.78 -4.59 38.19
C ALA A 107 10.65 -5.38 38.88
N GLU A 108 11.00 -6.37 39.70
CA GLU A 108 10.00 -7.21 40.40
C GLU A 108 9.03 -6.38 41.24
N GLU A 109 9.52 -5.30 41.85
CA GLU A 109 8.71 -4.33 42.62
C GLU A 109 7.64 -3.65 41.76
N THR A 110 7.93 -3.31 40.52
CA THR A 110 6.94 -2.70 39.58
C THR A 110 5.90 -3.73 39.12
N ARG A 111 6.22 -5.03 39.10
CA ARG A 111 5.25 -6.12 38.84
C ARG A 111 4.24 -6.25 39.96
N ALA A 112 4.66 -6.07 41.22
CA ALA A 112 3.80 -6.16 42.39
C ALA A 112 2.85 -4.97 42.54
N GLN A 113 3.22 -3.79 42.02
CA GLN A 113 2.45 -2.55 42.15
C GLN A 113 1.47 -2.29 40.99
N ARG A 114 1.30 -3.20 40.05
CA ARG A 114 0.28 -3.04 38.98
C ARG A 114 -1.12 -3.07 39.60
N VAL A 115 -1.58 -1.93 40.06
CA VAL A 115 -2.99 -1.68 40.28
C VAL A 115 -3.67 -1.74 38.91
N TYR A 116 -4.54 -2.72 38.74
CA TYR A 116 -5.44 -2.78 37.59
C TYR A 116 -6.37 -1.57 37.69
N THR A 117 -5.97 -0.47 37.08
CA THR A 117 -6.92 0.61 36.79
C THR A 117 -7.84 0.09 35.69
N ASP A 118 -9.14 0.17 35.95
CA ASP A 118 -10.17 -0.20 34.99
C ASP A 118 -10.08 0.78 33.79
N LYS A 119 -9.27 0.40 32.81
CA LYS A 119 -9.03 1.19 31.58
C LYS A 119 -10.12 1.05 30.54
N SER A 120 -11.16 0.24 30.81
CA SER A 120 -12.20 -0.08 29.84
C SER A 120 -13.00 1.15 29.39
N VAL A 121 -13.28 2.05 30.33
CA VAL A 121 -14.06 3.28 30.05
C VAL A 121 -13.27 4.31 29.23
N ASP A 122 -11.96 4.39 29.42
CA ASP A 122 -11.10 5.33 28.68
C ASP A 122 -10.79 4.84 27.27
N ILE A 123 -10.66 3.52 27.07
CA ILE A 123 -10.40 2.92 25.75
C ILE A 123 -11.54 3.21 24.76
N ASP A 124 -12.79 3.11 25.19
CA ASP A 124 -13.93 3.37 24.31
C ASP A 124 -14.06 4.85 23.93
N LYS A 125 -13.71 5.76 24.86
CA LYS A 125 -13.63 7.19 24.58
C LYS A 125 -12.51 7.53 23.60
N VAL A 126 -11.33 6.92 23.78
CA VAL A 126 -10.19 7.08 22.87
C VAL A 126 -10.51 6.50 21.51
N ARG A 127 -11.09 5.29 21.42
CA ARG A 127 -11.55 4.71 20.15
C ARG A 127 -12.53 5.62 19.43
N GLY A 128 -13.54 6.14 20.14
CA GLY A 128 -14.51 7.05 19.55
C GLY A 128 -13.91 8.40 19.12
N ALA A 129 -12.86 8.87 19.79
CA ALA A 129 -12.13 10.07 19.39
C ALA A 129 -11.25 9.82 18.15
N VAL A 130 -10.53 8.71 18.12
CA VAL A 130 -9.72 8.29 16.97
C VAL A 130 -10.59 8.02 15.74
N ASP A 131 -11.72 7.32 15.91
CA ASP A 131 -12.69 7.07 14.84
C ASP A 131 -13.13 8.39 14.20
N ARG A 132 -13.54 9.37 15.01
CA ARG A 132 -14.00 10.68 14.51
C ARG A 132 -12.88 11.54 13.92
N ALA A 133 -11.69 11.53 14.53
CA ALA A 133 -10.62 12.44 14.16
C ALA A 133 -9.74 11.91 13.01
N VAL A 134 -9.64 10.61 12.85
CA VAL A 134 -8.70 10.00 11.91
C VAL A 134 -9.39 9.04 10.93
N VAL A 135 -10.17 8.08 11.45
CA VAL A 135 -10.71 6.99 10.61
C VAL A 135 -11.76 7.53 9.64
N ARG A 136 -12.77 8.24 10.13
CA ARG A 136 -13.84 8.78 9.26
C ARG A 136 -13.34 9.79 8.23
N PRO A 137 -12.49 10.79 8.57
CA PRO A 137 -11.93 11.68 7.56
C PRO A 137 -11.10 10.93 6.49
N ALA A 138 -10.36 9.90 6.89
CA ALA A 138 -9.59 9.08 5.94
C ALA A 138 -10.50 8.23 5.04
N GLU A 139 -11.59 7.67 5.57
CA GLU A 139 -12.59 6.95 4.80
C GLU A 139 -13.33 7.87 3.82
N ASP A 140 -13.71 9.08 4.27
CA ASP A 140 -14.35 10.09 3.43
C ASP A 140 -13.43 10.53 2.29
N GLU A 141 -12.15 10.75 2.57
CA GLU A 141 -11.16 11.11 1.56
C GLU A 141 -10.91 9.98 0.58
N ALA A 142 -10.78 8.74 1.06
CA ALA A 142 -10.66 7.56 0.21
C ALA A 142 -11.90 7.40 -0.71
N ALA A 143 -13.09 7.62 -0.18
CA ALA A 143 -14.33 7.60 -0.96
C ALA A 143 -14.35 8.67 -2.06
N ARG A 144 -13.88 9.90 -1.76
CA ARG A 144 -13.74 10.98 -2.75
C ARG A 144 -12.76 10.63 -3.86
N ILE A 145 -11.59 10.09 -3.50
CA ILE A 145 -10.57 9.67 -4.47
C ILE A 145 -11.12 8.58 -5.39
N VAL A 146 -11.81 7.59 -4.83
CA VAL A 146 -12.42 6.52 -5.61
C VAL A 146 -13.53 7.05 -6.51
N ALA A 147 -14.36 7.99 -6.05
CA ALA A 147 -15.40 8.60 -6.87
C ALA A 147 -14.80 9.40 -8.04
N ALA A 148 -13.81 10.24 -7.78
CA ALA A 148 -13.12 11.01 -8.81
C ALA A 148 -12.44 10.11 -9.86
N ALA A 149 -11.77 9.04 -9.42
CA ALA A 149 -11.15 8.09 -10.33
C ALA A 149 -12.18 7.33 -11.21
N LYS A 150 -13.37 7.04 -10.67
CA LYS A 150 -14.45 6.44 -11.45
C LYS A 150 -15.02 7.40 -12.50
N GLU A 151 -15.17 8.68 -12.17
CA GLU A 151 -15.62 9.70 -13.11
C GLU A 151 -14.61 9.90 -14.24
N GLU A 152 -13.32 9.97 -13.91
CA GLU A 152 -12.25 10.07 -14.88
C GLU A 152 -12.19 8.85 -15.82
N ALA A 153 -12.29 7.66 -15.25
CA ALA A 153 -12.35 6.42 -16.03
C ALA A 153 -13.57 6.37 -16.96
N ALA A 154 -14.73 6.84 -16.51
CA ALA A 154 -15.94 6.91 -17.34
C ALA A 154 -15.77 7.94 -18.48
N ALA A 155 -15.15 9.08 -18.23
CA ALA A 155 -14.86 10.09 -19.25
C ALA A 155 -13.91 9.54 -20.32
N LEU A 156 -12.83 8.86 -19.91
CA LEU A 156 -11.88 8.23 -20.84
C LEU A 156 -12.52 7.12 -21.67
N LEU A 157 -13.41 6.32 -21.09
CA LEU A 157 -14.16 5.30 -21.82
C LEU A 157 -15.07 5.93 -22.89
N ASN A 158 -15.80 6.99 -22.55
CA ASN A 158 -16.65 7.70 -23.50
C ASN A 158 -15.83 8.31 -24.64
N GLU A 159 -14.69 8.91 -24.34
CA GLU A 159 -13.78 9.46 -25.36
C GLU A 159 -13.25 8.35 -26.28
N ALA A 160 -12.87 7.22 -25.73
CA ALA A 160 -12.40 6.07 -26.48
C ALA A 160 -13.51 5.48 -27.37
N GLU A 161 -14.76 5.42 -26.92
CA GLU A 161 -15.91 4.98 -27.70
C GLU A 161 -16.21 5.94 -28.87
N LEU A 162 -16.17 7.26 -28.63
CA LEU A 162 -16.32 8.27 -29.68
C LEU A 162 -15.21 8.13 -30.74
N ARG A 163 -13.96 8.02 -30.30
CA ARG A 163 -12.84 7.86 -31.21
C ARG A 163 -12.91 6.56 -32.01
N LYS A 164 -13.38 5.47 -31.37
CA LYS A 164 -13.65 4.22 -32.08
C LYS A 164 -14.72 4.39 -33.16
N ALA A 165 -15.81 5.10 -32.87
CA ALA A 165 -16.88 5.36 -33.84
C ALA A 165 -16.36 6.19 -35.03
N GLU A 166 -15.57 7.22 -34.79
CA GLU A 166 -14.92 8.01 -35.84
C GLU A 166 -14.02 7.16 -36.75
N LEU A 167 -13.18 6.31 -36.13
CA LEU A 167 -12.31 5.39 -36.89
C LEU A 167 -13.07 4.38 -37.71
N VAL A 168 -14.18 3.84 -37.19
CA VAL A 168 -15.05 2.94 -37.97
C VAL A 168 -15.62 3.64 -39.20
N THR A 169 -16.03 4.90 -39.07
CA THR A 169 -16.53 5.69 -40.20
C THR A 169 -15.42 5.96 -41.22
N GLU A 170 -14.23 6.34 -40.78
CA GLU A 170 -13.08 6.55 -41.63
C GLU A 170 -12.66 5.28 -42.39
N ILE A 171 -12.70 4.14 -41.73
CA ILE A 171 -12.42 2.84 -42.37
C ILE A 171 -13.45 2.56 -43.45
N ALA A 172 -14.76 2.75 -43.20
CA ALA A 172 -15.79 2.51 -44.18
C ALA A 172 -15.66 3.44 -45.42
N GLU A 173 -15.29 4.70 -45.21
CA GLU A 173 -15.00 5.63 -46.32
C GLU A 173 -13.81 5.15 -47.14
N ARG A 174 -12.72 4.73 -46.49
CA ARG A 174 -11.53 4.20 -47.18
C ARG A 174 -11.77 2.88 -47.92
N GLU A 175 -12.63 2.03 -47.36
CA GLU A 175 -13.03 0.78 -48.01
C GLU A 175 -13.83 1.09 -49.30
N GLY A 176 -14.73 2.09 -49.29
CA GLY A 176 -15.42 2.57 -50.47
C GLY A 176 -14.47 3.13 -51.54
N GLU A 177 -13.55 3.99 -51.16
CA GLU A 177 -12.52 4.53 -52.11
C GLU A 177 -11.68 3.40 -52.73
N LEU A 178 -11.35 2.35 -51.92
CA LEU A 178 -10.61 1.18 -52.41
C LEU A 178 -11.43 0.38 -53.43
N GLU A 179 -12.73 0.21 -53.20
CA GLU A 179 -13.63 -0.52 -54.10
C GLU A 179 -13.74 0.22 -55.44
N ASP A 180 -13.87 1.57 -55.43
CA ASP A 180 -13.86 2.39 -56.63
C ASP A 180 -12.56 2.26 -57.43
N VAL A 181 -11.41 2.31 -56.76
CA VAL A 181 -10.08 2.11 -57.40
C VAL A 181 -9.95 0.72 -57.98
N MET A 182 -10.48 -0.33 -57.30
CA MET A 182 -10.45 -1.69 -57.83
C MET A 182 -11.29 -1.84 -59.11
N VAL A 183 -12.45 -1.21 -59.21
CA VAL A 183 -13.29 -1.15 -60.44
C VAL A 183 -12.51 -0.42 -61.57
N ASP A 184 -11.87 0.70 -61.26
CA ASP A 184 -11.08 1.43 -62.25
C ASP A 184 -9.91 0.60 -62.80
N ILE A 185 -9.26 -0.19 -61.94
CA ILE A 185 -8.17 -1.11 -62.31
C ILE A 185 -8.69 -2.22 -63.20
N GLU A 186 -9.86 -2.82 -62.88
CA GLU A 186 -10.48 -3.87 -63.67
C GLU A 186 -10.80 -3.34 -65.06
N ASP A 187 -11.46 -2.17 -65.17
CA ASP A 187 -11.77 -1.50 -66.46
C ASP A 187 -10.52 -1.19 -67.29
N ALA A 188 -9.45 -0.69 -66.64
CA ALA A 188 -8.17 -0.44 -67.29
C ALA A 188 -7.52 -1.72 -67.81
N THR A 189 -7.63 -2.80 -67.05
CA THR A 189 -7.09 -4.12 -67.44
C THR A 189 -7.84 -4.68 -68.65
N ASP A 190 -9.13 -4.62 -68.67
CA ASP A 190 -9.96 -5.05 -69.81
C ASP A 190 -9.66 -4.22 -71.08
N ARG A 191 -9.48 -2.90 -70.96
CA ARG A 191 -9.07 -2.08 -72.08
C ARG A 191 -7.71 -2.44 -72.63
N LEU A 192 -6.73 -2.75 -71.74
CA LEU A 192 -5.42 -3.22 -72.13
C LEU A 192 -5.48 -4.57 -72.85
N GLU A 193 -6.29 -5.48 -72.41
CA GLU A 193 -6.47 -6.79 -73.04
C GLU A 193 -7.10 -6.66 -74.42
N CYS A 194 -8.11 -5.79 -74.57
CA CYS A 194 -8.72 -5.49 -75.84
C CYS A 194 -7.71 -4.85 -76.84
N LEU A 195 -6.88 -3.90 -76.39
CA LEU A 195 -5.83 -3.33 -77.21
C LEU A 195 -4.79 -4.32 -77.64
N ARG A 196 -4.37 -5.23 -76.74
CA ARG A 196 -3.45 -6.34 -77.02
C ARG A 196 -3.99 -7.30 -78.07
N GLN A 197 -5.26 -7.65 -77.99
CA GLN A 197 -5.93 -8.49 -79.02
C GLN A 197 -5.96 -7.81 -80.36
N ARG A 198 -6.29 -6.52 -80.43
CA ARG A 198 -6.26 -5.72 -81.65
C ARG A 198 -4.86 -5.62 -82.29
N ALA A 199 -3.84 -5.39 -81.47
CA ALA A 199 -2.45 -5.33 -81.91
C ALA A 199 -1.99 -6.71 -82.50
N ASN A 200 -2.37 -7.78 -81.85
CA ASN A 200 -2.05 -9.13 -82.31
C ASN A 200 -2.82 -9.50 -83.60
N GLY A 201 -4.04 -8.98 -83.80
CA GLY A 201 -4.79 -9.11 -85.07
C GLY A 201 -4.11 -8.41 -86.22
N VAL A 202 -3.74 -7.10 -86.02
CA VAL A 202 -3.01 -6.34 -87.06
C VAL A 202 -1.67 -6.97 -87.44
N ALA A 203 -0.94 -7.53 -86.43
CA ALA A 203 0.31 -8.22 -86.74
C ALA A 203 0.15 -9.48 -87.63
N ARG A 204 -1.00 -10.14 -87.58
CA ARG A 204 -1.29 -11.30 -88.43
C ARG A 204 -1.73 -10.93 -89.86
N ASP A 205 -2.30 -9.71 -90.02
CA ASP A 205 -2.73 -9.23 -91.33
C ASP A 205 -1.62 -8.61 -92.18
N VAL A 206 -0.42 -8.47 -91.61
CA VAL A 206 0.75 -7.90 -92.23
C VAL A 206 1.77 -8.96 -92.68
N GLU A 207 1.64 -10.20 -92.26
CA GLU A 207 2.38 -11.36 -92.78
C GLU A 207 1.68 -11.97 -94.00
#